data_6c5a80dde9993fee310bfc2e34d05dc6
#
_entry.id   6c5a80dde9993fee310bfc2e34d05dc6
#
_cell.length_a   1.000
_cell.length_b   1.000
_cell.length_c   1.000
_cell.angle_alpha   90.00
_cell.angle_beta   90.00
_cell.angle_gamma   90.00
#
_symmetry.space_group_name_H-M   'P 1'
#
loop_
_entity.id
_entity.type
_entity.pdbx_description
1 polymer ?
#
loop_
_entity_poly.entity_id
_entity_poly.type
_entity_poly.pdbx_seq_one_letter_code
_entity_poly.pdbx_strand_id
1 'polypeptide(L)'
;VHMIAQIYPIVAAFAREKGVALRIDRQVAALNGLDQGAARSSDGFSSEFYGEAVSQALFLQTLDASIERQENSLEVMCHPAFVDNTIMCSAYCYPRLTELDVLTSGELKYAIAERGYRLGNYRDV
;
A
#
# COMPACT_ATOMS: atom_id res chain seq x y z
N VAL A 1 -3.89 -8.78 9.18
CA VAL A 1 -3.75 -9.92 10.11
C VAL A 1 -2.35 -9.94 10.72
N HIS A 2 -1.26 -9.81 9.94
CA HIS A 2 0.12 -9.90 10.44
C HIS A 2 0.54 -8.76 11.40
N MET A 3 -0.19 -7.64 11.44
CA MET A 3 0.06 -6.52 12.35
C MET A 3 -0.57 -6.71 13.76
N ILE A 4 -1.03 -7.92 14.08
CA ILE A 4 -1.51 -8.28 15.43
C ILE A 4 -0.30 -8.63 16.29
N ALA A 5 -0.25 -8.10 17.53
CA ALA A 5 0.91 -8.22 18.41
C ALA A 5 1.41 -9.66 18.63
N GLN A 6 0.51 -10.64 18.67
CA GLN A 6 0.85 -12.06 18.85
C GLN A 6 1.44 -12.71 17.59
N ILE A 7 1.10 -12.19 16.41
CA ILE A 7 1.48 -12.77 15.10
C ILE A 7 2.70 -12.06 14.51
N TYR A 8 2.77 -10.74 14.68
CA TYR A 8 3.79 -9.91 14.07
C TYR A 8 5.22 -10.38 14.30
N PRO A 9 5.68 -10.71 15.53
CA PRO A 9 7.06 -11.14 15.75
C PRO A 9 7.42 -12.41 14.97
N ILE A 10 6.47 -13.33 14.82
CA ILE A 10 6.66 -14.60 14.10
C ILE A 10 6.83 -14.31 12.60
N VAL A 11 5.95 -13.49 12.03
CA VAL A 11 5.99 -13.14 10.60
C VAL A 11 7.22 -12.30 10.28
N ALA A 12 7.58 -11.36 11.14
CA ALA A 12 8.77 -10.54 10.96
C ALA A 12 10.06 -11.36 11.05
N ALA A 13 10.15 -12.31 12.00
CA ALA A 13 11.27 -13.22 12.10
C ALA A 13 11.40 -14.10 10.84
N PHE A 14 10.29 -14.62 10.34
CA PHE A 14 10.25 -15.41 9.10
C PHE A 14 10.65 -14.56 7.88
N ALA A 15 10.12 -13.35 7.76
CA ALA A 15 10.48 -12.45 6.67
C ALA A 15 12.00 -12.14 6.65
N ARG A 16 12.58 -11.88 7.82
CA ARG A 16 14.02 -11.66 7.99
C ARG A 16 14.83 -12.91 7.63
N GLU A 17 14.41 -14.10 8.10
CA GLU A 17 15.07 -15.37 7.75
C GLU A 17 15.08 -15.62 6.25
N LYS A 18 13.97 -15.31 5.56
CA LYS A 18 13.85 -15.50 4.11
C LYS A 18 14.38 -14.34 3.28
N GLY A 19 14.83 -13.26 3.92
CA GLY A 19 15.33 -12.07 3.21
C GLY A 19 14.27 -11.34 2.38
N VAL A 20 12.99 -11.46 2.77
CA VAL A 20 11.87 -10.81 2.07
C VAL A 20 11.38 -9.59 2.84
N ALA A 21 10.84 -8.61 2.12
CA ALA A 21 10.23 -7.45 2.74
C ALA A 21 8.81 -7.79 3.24
N LEU A 22 8.37 -7.04 4.27
CA LEU A 22 7.06 -7.18 4.90
C LEU A 22 6.34 -5.83 4.86
N ARG A 23 5.04 -5.83 4.57
CA ARG A 23 4.21 -4.64 4.76
C ARG A 23 4.18 -4.26 6.23
N ILE A 24 4.57 -3.02 6.54
CA ILE A 24 4.51 -2.48 7.89
C ILE A 24 3.79 -1.13 7.85
N ASP A 25 2.57 -1.11 8.38
CA ASP A 25 1.89 0.14 8.69
C ASP A 25 2.51 0.71 9.97
N ARG A 26 3.29 1.76 9.84
CA ARG A 26 4.06 2.35 10.95
C ARG A 26 3.16 2.94 12.03
N GLN A 27 1.97 3.44 11.67
CA GLN A 27 1.01 3.97 12.64
C GLN A 27 0.41 2.82 13.47
N VAL A 28 -0.05 1.77 12.79
CA VAL A 28 -0.56 0.56 13.46
C VAL A 28 0.53 -0.10 14.30
N ALA A 29 1.76 -0.16 13.79
CA ALA A 29 2.89 -0.70 14.54
C ALA A 29 3.16 0.09 15.83
N ALA A 30 3.19 1.43 15.75
CA ALA A 30 3.39 2.29 16.90
C ALA A 30 2.27 2.12 17.95
N LEU A 31 1.00 2.12 17.52
CA LEU A 31 -0.16 1.91 18.41
C LEU A 31 -0.13 0.55 19.13
N ASN A 32 0.40 -0.47 18.49
CA ASN A 32 0.47 -1.83 19.04
C ASN A 32 1.84 -2.15 19.68
N GLY A 33 2.76 -1.19 19.76
CA GLY A 33 4.10 -1.41 20.32
C GLY A 33 4.95 -2.43 19.55
N LEU A 34 4.75 -2.54 18.22
CA LEU A 34 5.47 -3.48 17.37
C LEU A 34 6.83 -2.90 16.96
N ASP A 35 7.85 -3.76 16.86
CA ASP A 35 9.17 -3.38 16.36
C ASP A 35 9.13 -3.13 14.85
N GLN A 36 9.20 -1.85 14.46
CA GLN A 36 9.15 -1.43 13.06
C GLN A 36 10.42 -1.77 12.28
N GLY A 37 11.51 -2.09 12.95
CA GLY A 37 12.78 -2.52 12.36
C GLY A 37 12.94 -4.03 12.23
N ALA A 38 11.95 -4.82 12.65
CA ALA A 38 12.05 -6.27 12.70
C ALA A 38 12.20 -6.95 11.32
N ALA A 39 11.76 -6.30 10.23
CA ALA A 39 11.91 -6.77 8.85
C ALA A 39 12.06 -5.58 7.89
N ARG A 40 12.57 -5.83 6.67
CA ARG A 40 12.58 -4.82 5.62
C ARG A 40 11.15 -4.44 5.23
N SER A 41 10.91 -3.18 4.93
CA SER A 41 9.62 -2.65 4.50
C SER A 41 9.81 -1.38 3.69
N SER A 42 8.77 -0.92 2.99
CA SER A 42 8.70 0.45 2.49
C SER A 42 8.79 1.45 3.65
N ASP A 43 9.30 2.67 3.37
CA ASP A 43 9.35 3.76 4.35
C ASP A 43 7.93 4.21 4.72
N GLY A 44 7.06 4.35 3.70
CA GLY A 44 5.67 4.71 3.85
C GLY A 44 4.72 3.58 3.46
N PHE A 45 3.53 3.60 4.08
CA PHE A 45 2.39 2.78 3.72
C PHE A 45 1.11 3.62 3.79
N SER A 46 0.26 3.50 2.78
CA SER A 46 -1.08 4.10 2.78
C SER A 46 -2.15 3.07 2.49
N SER A 47 -3.22 3.10 3.27
CA SER A 47 -4.46 2.34 3.05
C SER A 47 -5.64 3.24 2.65
N GLU A 48 -5.38 4.51 2.34
CA GLU A 48 -6.43 5.50 2.08
C GLU A 48 -7.05 5.39 0.69
N PHE A 49 -6.35 4.76 -0.26
CA PHE A 49 -6.89 4.52 -1.60
C PHE A 49 -7.94 3.41 -1.57
N TYR A 50 -9.09 3.74 -0.96
CA TYR A 50 -10.16 2.81 -0.65
C TYR A 50 -11.52 3.52 -0.56
N GLY A 51 -12.61 2.84 -0.89
CA GLY A 51 -13.99 3.32 -0.71
C GLY A 51 -14.45 4.22 -1.84
N GLU A 52 -15.46 5.01 -1.55
CA GLU A 52 -16.14 5.89 -2.52
C GLU A 52 -15.30 7.12 -2.93
N ALA A 53 -14.29 7.46 -2.14
CA ALA A 53 -13.41 8.61 -2.40
C ALA A 53 -12.27 8.31 -3.39
N VAL A 54 -12.17 7.07 -3.87
CA VAL A 54 -11.11 6.65 -4.80
C VAL A 54 -11.13 7.53 -6.05
N SER A 55 -9.97 8.16 -6.31
CA SER A 55 -9.77 9.04 -7.46
C SER A 55 -8.28 9.20 -7.74
N GLN A 56 -7.94 9.65 -8.95
CA GLN A 56 -6.56 10.01 -9.28
C GLN A 56 -6.03 11.10 -8.33
N ALA A 57 -6.86 12.08 -7.98
CA ALA A 57 -6.48 13.16 -7.06
C ALA A 57 -6.08 12.62 -5.68
N LEU A 58 -6.86 11.68 -5.12
CA LEU A 58 -6.54 11.04 -3.84
C LEU A 58 -5.21 10.26 -3.92
N PHE A 59 -4.98 9.54 -5.01
CA PHE A 59 -3.72 8.84 -5.21
C PHE A 59 -2.53 9.80 -5.24
N LEU A 60 -2.64 10.90 -5.97
CA LEU A 60 -1.57 11.90 -6.07
C LEU A 60 -1.34 12.63 -4.75
N GLN A 61 -2.39 12.94 -3.99
CA GLN A 61 -2.26 13.50 -2.64
C GLN A 61 -1.48 12.57 -1.70
N THR A 62 -1.70 11.25 -1.84
CA THR A 62 -0.95 10.25 -1.06
C THR A 62 0.54 10.28 -1.39
N LEU A 63 0.90 10.44 -2.69
CA LEU A 63 2.30 10.61 -3.10
C LEU A 63 2.91 11.91 -2.57
N ASP A 64 2.19 13.02 -2.71
CA ASP A 64 2.65 14.33 -2.27
C ASP A 64 2.91 14.35 -0.74
N ALA A 65 2.01 13.75 0.04
CA ALA A 65 2.20 13.58 1.48
C ALA A 65 3.42 12.70 1.83
N SER A 66 3.72 11.67 1.03
CA SER A 66 4.91 10.84 1.22
C SER A 66 6.21 11.62 0.94
N ILE A 67 6.20 12.48 -0.09
CA ILE A 67 7.32 13.39 -0.40
C ILE A 67 7.56 14.35 0.77
N GLU A 68 6.51 14.95 1.31
CA GLU A 68 6.60 15.86 2.46
C GLU A 68 7.19 15.18 3.70
N ARG A 69 6.90 13.89 3.89
CA ARG A 69 7.48 13.07 4.97
C ARG A 69 8.89 12.56 4.66
N GLN A 70 9.43 12.87 3.48
CA GLN A 70 10.76 12.43 3.01
C GLN A 70 10.92 10.90 2.97
N GLU A 71 9.86 10.19 2.62
CA GLU A 71 9.85 8.74 2.43
C GLU A 71 10.47 8.40 1.07
N ASN A 72 11.48 7.51 1.05
CA ASN A 72 12.15 7.09 -0.20
C ASN A 72 11.38 6.00 -0.95
N SER A 73 10.47 5.33 -0.25
CA SER A 73 9.60 4.29 -0.80
C SER A 73 8.22 4.35 -0.16
N LEU A 74 7.19 4.20 -0.99
CA LEU A 74 5.79 4.20 -0.56
C LEU A 74 5.07 2.98 -1.10
N GLU A 75 4.37 2.27 -0.24
CA GLU A 75 3.39 1.26 -0.63
C GLU A 75 1.97 1.84 -0.51
N VAL A 76 1.21 1.78 -1.59
CA VAL A 76 -0.21 2.13 -1.58
C VAL A 76 -1.03 0.85 -1.70
N MET A 77 -1.83 0.55 -0.68
CA MET A 77 -2.74 -0.60 -0.71
C MET A 77 -3.93 -0.30 -1.63
N CYS A 78 -4.22 -1.22 -2.55
CA CYS A 78 -5.35 -1.11 -3.46
C CYS A 78 -5.97 -2.49 -3.71
N HIS A 79 -7.20 -2.49 -4.22
CA HIS A 79 -8.03 -3.69 -4.40
C HIS A 79 -8.69 -3.71 -5.79
N PRO A 80 -7.99 -3.35 -6.89
CA PRO A 80 -8.61 -3.27 -8.20
C PRO A 80 -9.13 -4.63 -8.64
N ALA A 81 -10.30 -4.64 -9.27
CA ALA A 81 -10.85 -5.85 -9.89
C ALA A 81 -11.87 -5.50 -10.97
N PHE A 82 -12.00 -6.38 -11.96
CA PHE A 82 -13.21 -6.41 -12.78
C PHE A 82 -14.37 -6.94 -11.94
N VAL A 83 -15.57 -6.40 -12.16
CA VAL A 83 -16.79 -6.86 -11.48
C VAL A 83 -17.31 -8.10 -12.21
N ASP A 84 -17.19 -9.23 -11.55
CA ASP A 84 -17.75 -10.51 -11.96
C ASP A 84 -18.69 -11.08 -10.88
N ASN A 85 -19.23 -12.26 -11.09
CA ASN A 85 -20.14 -12.91 -10.15
C ASN A 85 -19.51 -13.14 -8.76
N THR A 86 -18.18 -13.32 -8.68
CA THR A 86 -17.46 -13.52 -7.43
C THR A 86 -17.33 -12.19 -6.67
N ILE A 87 -16.93 -11.15 -7.37
CA ILE A 87 -16.75 -9.81 -6.79
C ILE A 87 -18.11 -9.21 -6.37
N MET A 88 -19.19 -9.50 -7.11
CA MET A 88 -20.56 -9.04 -6.75
C MET A 88 -21.04 -9.57 -5.39
N CYS A 89 -20.47 -10.66 -4.89
CA CYS A 89 -20.75 -11.16 -3.54
C CYS A 89 -19.97 -10.43 -2.44
N SER A 90 -19.05 -9.53 -2.79
CA SER A 90 -18.26 -8.76 -1.84
C SER A 90 -18.99 -7.48 -1.42
N ALA A 91 -18.92 -7.12 -0.14
CA ALA A 91 -19.39 -5.82 0.34
C ALA A 91 -18.61 -4.66 -0.28
N TYR A 92 -17.36 -4.89 -0.72
CA TYR A 92 -16.52 -3.95 -1.46
C TYR A 92 -16.46 -4.40 -2.93
N CYS A 93 -17.37 -3.92 -3.74
CA CYS A 93 -17.57 -4.36 -5.13
C CYS A 93 -17.25 -3.25 -6.14
N TYR A 94 -18.15 -2.30 -6.33
CA TYR A 94 -18.04 -1.28 -7.39
C TYR A 94 -16.83 -0.35 -7.27
N PRO A 95 -16.37 0.08 -6.09
CA PRO A 95 -15.17 0.90 -5.97
C PRO A 95 -13.91 0.23 -6.54
N ARG A 96 -13.85 -1.11 -6.59
CA ARG A 96 -12.74 -1.85 -7.22
C ARG A 96 -12.57 -1.55 -8.70
N LEU A 97 -13.69 -1.29 -9.39
CA LEU A 97 -13.67 -0.91 -10.79
C LEU A 97 -13.09 0.50 -10.97
N THR A 98 -13.45 1.42 -10.08
CA THR A 98 -12.87 2.77 -10.04
C THR A 98 -11.37 2.73 -9.72
N GLU A 99 -10.95 1.89 -8.78
CA GLU A 99 -9.52 1.66 -8.51
C GLU A 99 -8.81 1.15 -9.76
N LEU A 100 -9.38 0.18 -10.47
CA LEU A 100 -8.80 -0.38 -11.68
C LEU A 100 -8.65 0.68 -12.77
N ASP A 101 -9.68 1.49 -13.00
CA ASP A 101 -9.68 2.57 -13.99
C ASP A 101 -8.59 3.59 -13.69
N VAL A 102 -8.51 4.07 -12.46
CA VAL A 102 -7.47 5.01 -12.02
C VAL A 102 -6.07 4.40 -12.18
N LEU A 103 -5.86 3.18 -11.69
CA LEU A 103 -4.54 2.53 -11.68
C LEU A 103 -4.02 2.14 -13.07
N THR A 104 -4.91 1.96 -14.04
CA THR A 104 -4.55 1.68 -15.44
C THR A 104 -4.46 2.92 -16.32
N SER A 105 -4.77 4.09 -15.78
CA SER A 105 -4.68 5.37 -16.49
C SER A 105 -3.24 5.70 -16.88
N GLY A 106 -3.04 6.07 -18.15
CA GLY A 106 -1.76 6.59 -18.62
C GLY A 106 -1.40 7.93 -17.98
N GLU A 107 -2.40 8.73 -17.64
CA GLU A 107 -2.21 10.03 -16.97
C GLU A 107 -1.65 9.85 -15.55
N LEU A 108 -2.17 8.87 -14.78
CA LEU A 108 -1.64 8.57 -13.46
C LEU A 108 -0.19 8.11 -13.54
N LYS A 109 0.15 7.23 -14.49
CA LYS A 109 1.52 6.74 -14.67
C LYS A 109 2.48 7.89 -14.97
N TYR A 110 2.07 8.84 -15.81
CA TYR A 110 2.86 10.03 -16.10
C TYR A 110 3.03 10.92 -14.86
N ALA A 111 1.94 11.20 -14.13
CA ALA A 111 1.96 12.04 -12.95
C ALA A 111 2.78 11.46 -11.78
N ILE A 112 2.86 10.12 -11.67
CA ILE A 112 3.76 9.41 -10.75
C ILE A 112 5.23 9.71 -11.12
N ALA A 113 5.57 9.58 -12.40
CA ALA A 113 6.93 9.82 -12.87
C ALA A 113 7.35 11.29 -12.72
N GLU A 114 6.45 12.26 -12.96
CA GLU A 114 6.71 13.69 -12.75
C GLU A 114 7.05 14.03 -11.29
N ARG A 115 6.53 13.26 -10.33
CA ARG A 115 6.85 13.37 -8.90
C ARG A 115 8.15 12.69 -8.50
N GLY A 116 8.89 12.15 -9.48
CA GLY A 116 10.16 11.46 -9.25
C GLY A 116 9.99 10.01 -8.75
N TYR A 117 8.78 9.49 -8.68
CA TYR A 117 8.56 8.09 -8.31
C TYR A 117 8.79 7.14 -9.48
N ARG A 118 9.36 5.98 -9.17
CA ARG A 118 9.45 4.82 -10.05
C ARG A 118 8.58 3.69 -9.48
N LEU A 119 7.81 3.05 -10.32
CA LEU A 119 7.10 1.83 -9.92
C LEU A 119 8.08 0.72 -9.61
N GLY A 120 7.91 0.10 -8.46
CA GLY A 120 8.75 -0.96 -7.95
C GLY A 120 7.94 -2.13 -7.39
N ASN A 121 8.63 -3.03 -6.73
CA ASN A 121 8.05 -4.18 -6.04
C ASN A 121 8.84 -4.46 -4.77
N TYR A 122 8.43 -5.46 -3.98
CA TYR A 122 9.07 -5.80 -2.69
C TYR A 122 10.53 -6.27 -2.75
N ARG A 123 11.11 -6.41 -3.94
CA ARG A 123 12.56 -6.64 -4.08
C ARG A 123 13.36 -5.34 -4.09
N ASP A 124 12.66 -4.23 -4.34
CA ASP A 124 13.28 -2.90 -4.45
C ASP A 124 13.36 -2.17 -3.09
N VAL A 125 12.74 -2.71 -2.04
CA VAL A 125 12.72 -2.18 -0.67
C VAL A 125 13.56 -3.01 0.29
#